data_1ed47daa39b345c6dfd4989ff50259d0
#
_entry.id   1ed47daa39b345c6dfd4989ff50259d0
#
_cell.length_a   1.000
_cell.length_b   1.000
_cell.length_c   1.000
_cell.angle_alpha   90.00
_cell.angle_beta   90.00
_cell.angle_gamma   90.00
#
_symmetry.space_group_name_H-M   'P 1'
#
loop_
_entity.id
_entity.type
_entity.pdbx_description
1 polymer ?
#
loop_
_entity_poly.entity_id
_entity_poly.type
_entity_poly.pdbx_seq_one_letter_code
_entity_poly.pdbx_strand_id
1 'polypeptide(L)'
;MHAATEEKEESEKEAFYQKVEEVYDSCPSNDIKRVLEDWNAKVGREEIYQGLISRHSKHLNANNNGQRLIDFAAAKNMVVSSTCFLHKEIRKQTWRSPDGKTNNQTDHILIDKRKASSMLDVKSCRGASSDSDHYLVRGRYRCKIAYSKYELNRTIMRFHMDALREASMVRRFQ
;
A
#
# COMPACT_ATOMS: atom_id res chain seq x y z
N MET A 1 -6.50 8.40 10.51
CA MET A 1 -7.33 9.41 9.84
C MET A 1 -8.55 8.68 9.33
N HIS A 2 -9.73 9.28 9.25
CA HIS A 2 -10.95 8.57 8.86
C HIS A 2 -11.65 9.38 7.76
N ALA A 3 -11.99 8.73 6.66
CA ALA A 3 -12.66 9.43 5.56
C ALA A 3 -14.10 9.77 5.94
N ALA A 4 -14.56 10.93 5.50
CA ALA A 4 -15.94 11.35 5.64
C ALA A 4 -16.89 10.37 4.94
N THR A 5 -18.03 10.08 5.55
CA THR A 5 -19.07 9.25 4.92
C THR A 5 -19.69 9.96 3.72
N GLU A 6 -20.43 9.23 2.89
CA GLU A 6 -21.07 9.80 1.68
C GLU A 6 -22.01 10.96 1.99
N GLU A 7 -22.67 10.92 3.16
CA GLU A 7 -23.67 11.90 3.61
C GLU A 7 -23.07 13.19 4.18
N LYS A 8 -21.75 13.21 4.41
CA LYS A 8 -21.06 14.37 4.96
C LYS A 8 -20.90 15.48 3.93
N GLU A 9 -20.69 16.71 4.42
CA GLU A 9 -20.49 17.87 3.57
C GLU A 9 -19.26 17.75 2.70
N GLU A 10 -19.31 18.37 1.53
CA GLU A 10 -18.23 18.37 0.54
C GLU A 10 -16.92 18.94 1.12
N SER A 11 -17.03 19.95 2.01
CA SER A 11 -15.90 20.56 2.71
C SER A 11 -15.14 19.57 3.59
N GLU A 12 -15.86 18.68 4.29
CA GLU A 12 -15.23 17.64 5.14
C GLU A 12 -14.50 16.59 4.27
N LYS A 13 -15.11 16.21 3.16
CA LYS A 13 -14.50 15.27 2.20
C LYS A 13 -13.23 15.87 1.59
N GLU A 14 -13.30 17.14 1.20
CA GLU A 14 -12.15 17.84 0.61
C GLU A 14 -11.00 18.00 1.60
N ALA A 15 -11.30 18.40 2.83
CA ALA A 15 -10.30 18.50 3.89
C ALA A 15 -9.59 17.15 4.18
N PHE A 16 -10.32 16.04 4.10
CA PHE A 16 -9.73 14.70 4.23
C PHE A 16 -8.74 14.43 3.10
N TYR A 17 -9.13 14.64 1.83
CA TYR A 17 -8.25 14.38 0.69
C TYR A 17 -7.04 15.30 0.67
N GLN A 18 -7.19 16.58 1.00
CA GLN A 18 -6.06 17.51 1.17
C GLN A 18 -5.05 16.97 2.19
N LYS A 19 -5.54 16.47 3.32
CA LYS A 19 -4.65 15.91 4.35
C LYS A 19 -3.93 14.64 3.90
N VAL A 20 -4.62 13.78 3.15
CA VAL A 20 -4.00 12.58 2.55
C VAL A 20 -2.93 12.99 1.53
N GLU A 21 -3.17 14.01 0.73
CA GLU A 21 -2.22 14.54 -0.24
C GLU A 21 -0.98 15.13 0.44
N GLU A 22 -1.15 15.95 1.48
CA GLU A 22 -0.04 16.49 2.27
C GLU A 22 0.89 15.38 2.78
N VAL A 23 0.29 14.33 3.38
CA VAL A 23 1.06 13.19 3.89
C VAL A 23 1.73 12.43 2.74
N TYR A 24 1.02 12.21 1.64
CA TYR A 24 1.57 11.52 0.46
C TYR A 24 2.76 12.28 -0.13
N ASP A 25 2.65 13.59 -0.26
CA ASP A 25 3.67 14.45 -0.87
C ASP A 25 4.87 14.67 0.05
N SER A 26 4.68 14.55 1.38
CA SER A 26 5.79 14.58 2.35
C SER A 26 6.70 13.33 2.27
N CYS A 27 6.21 12.23 1.71
CA CYS A 27 7.02 11.03 1.54
C CYS A 27 7.99 11.16 0.35
N PRO A 28 9.24 10.65 0.46
CA PRO A 28 10.21 10.72 -0.63
C PRO A 28 9.66 10.17 -1.96
N SER A 29 9.96 10.84 -3.07
CA SER A 29 9.45 10.49 -4.40
C SER A 29 9.90 9.11 -4.90
N ASN A 30 11.07 8.66 -4.46
CA ASN A 30 11.66 7.38 -4.84
C ASN A 30 11.08 6.19 -4.05
N ASP A 31 10.41 6.46 -2.94
CA ASP A 31 9.83 5.40 -2.11
C ASP A 31 8.61 4.76 -2.76
N ILE A 32 8.38 3.51 -2.41
CA ILE A 32 7.18 2.79 -2.84
C ILE A 32 6.04 3.14 -1.91
N LYS A 33 5.12 3.97 -2.39
CA LYS A 33 3.98 4.42 -1.60
C LYS A 33 2.82 3.44 -1.68
N ARG A 34 2.22 3.18 -0.53
CA ARG A 34 0.99 2.39 -0.38
C ARG A 34 0.10 3.14 0.59
N VAL A 35 -1.15 3.33 0.21
CA VAL A 35 -2.14 3.99 1.06
C VAL A 35 -3.24 2.97 1.39
N LEU A 36 -3.45 2.75 2.68
CA LEU A 36 -4.43 1.82 3.22
C LEU A 36 -5.34 2.62 4.14
N GLU A 37 -6.62 2.64 3.82
CA GLU A 37 -7.60 3.40 4.59
C GLU A 37 -9.02 2.84 4.39
N ASP A 38 -9.91 3.12 5.32
CA ASP A 38 -11.33 3.15 5.06
C ASP A 38 -11.67 4.48 4.38
N TRP A 39 -11.93 4.39 3.08
CA TRP A 39 -12.21 5.55 2.24
C TRP A 39 -13.68 5.94 2.21
N ASN A 40 -14.55 5.14 2.84
CA ASN A 40 -16.00 5.25 2.69
C ASN A 40 -16.44 5.36 1.21
N ALA A 41 -15.66 4.76 0.32
CA ALA A 41 -15.73 4.92 -1.13
C ALA A 41 -16.19 3.62 -1.80
N LYS A 42 -17.26 3.68 -2.58
CA LYS A 42 -17.66 2.60 -3.48
C LYS A 42 -17.00 2.83 -4.82
N VAL A 43 -16.00 2.04 -5.16
CA VAL A 43 -15.32 2.10 -6.45
C VAL A 43 -16.03 1.19 -7.44
N GLY A 44 -16.32 1.70 -8.63
CA GLY A 44 -17.03 0.99 -9.67
C GLY A 44 -16.15 0.14 -10.58
N ARG A 45 -16.65 -0.13 -11.81
CA ARG A 45 -15.98 -0.91 -12.86
C ARG A 45 -15.94 -0.14 -14.18
N GLU A 46 -16.04 1.18 -14.12
CA GLU A 46 -16.11 2.06 -15.28
C GLU A 46 -14.86 1.89 -16.16
N GLU A 47 -15.06 1.59 -17.44
CA GLU A 47 -13.97 1.33 -18.39
C GLU A 47 -13.07 2.54 -18.63
N ILE A 48 -13.63 3.75 -18.49
CA ILE A 48 -12.89 5.00 -18.66
C ILE A 48 -11.70 5.12 -17.69
N TYR A 49 -11.76 4.46 -16.52
CA TYR A 49 -10.72 4.48 -15.53
C TYR A 49 -9.83 3.23 -15.57
N GLN A 50 -9.86 2.49 -16.68
CA GLN A 50 -9.03 1.29 -16.84
C GLN A 50 -7.55 1.62 -16.65
N GLY A 51 -6.87 0.83 -15.81
CA GLY A 51 -5.48 1.04 -15.42
C GLY A 51 -5.29 1.82 -14.11
N LEU A 52 -6.37 2.43 -13.57
CA LEU A 52 -6.45 2.94 -12.19
C LEU A 52 -7.29 2.01 -11.33
N ILE A 53 -8.41 1.55 -11.89
CA ILE A 53 -9.30 0.53 -11.31
C ILE A 53 -9.43 -0.66 -12.26
N SER A 54 -10.04 -1.74 -11.80
CA SER A 54 -10.26 -2.95 -12.60
C SER A 54 -11.69 -3.46 -12.45
N ARG A 55 -12.09 -4.31 -13.40
CA ARG A 55 -13.44 -4.92 -13.50
C ARG A 55 -13.83 -5.83 -12.33
N HIS A 56 -12.94 -6.08 -11.36
CA HIS A 56 -13.20 -7.01 -10.26
C HIS A 56 -13.70 -6.33 -8.99
N SER A 57 -13.98 -5.02 -9.03
CA SER A 57 -14.65 -4.32 -7.93
C SER A 57 -15.99 -4.99 -7.57
N LYS A 58 -16.46 -4.77 -6.34
CA LYS A 58 -17.79 -5.23 -5.90
C LYS A 58 -18.91 -4.44 -6.57
N HIS A 59 -18.75 -3.13 -6.70
CA HIS A 59 -19.77 -2.22 -7.22
C HIS A 59 -19.64 -2.05 -8.75
N LEU A 60 -20.76 -1.78 -9.42
CA LEU A 60 -20.78 -1.48 -10.86
C LEU A 60 -20.37 -0.04 -11.13
N ASN A 61 -20.92 0.88 -10.33
CA ASN A 61 -20.68 2.32 -10.48
C ASN A 61 -20.04 2.86 -9.20
N ALA A 62 -19.17 3.86 -9.37
CA ALA A 62 -18.61 4.61 -8.26
C ALA A 62 -19.66 5.56 -7.66
N ASN A 63 -19.61 5.77 -6.34
CA ASN A 63 -20.31 6.87 -5.69
C ASN A 63 -19.43 8.13 -5.65
N ASN A 64 -19.86 9.21 -5.04
CA ASN A 64 -19.09 10.47 -4.99
C ASN A 64 -17.71 10.25 -4.32
N ASN A 65 -17.66 9.60 -3.17
CA ASN A 65 -16.38 9.25 -2.52
C ASN A 65 -15.52 8.33 -3.40
N GLY A 66 -16.15 7.39 -4.12
CA GLY A 66 -15.46 6.51 -5.08
C GLY A 66 -14.81 7.29 -6.22
N GLN A 67 -15.53 8.30 -6.75
CA GLN A 67 -14.99 9.18 -7.78
C GLN A 67 -13.79 9.98 -7.27
N ARG A 68 -13.89 10.56 -6.06
CA ARG A 68 -12.78 11.28 -5.43
C ARG A 68 -11.56 10.39 -5.20
N LEU A 69 -11.77 9.13 -4.81
CA LEU A 69 -10.69 8.17 -4.67
C LEU A 69 -10.01 7.85 -6.00
N ILE A 70 -10.78 7.72 -7.08
CA ILE A 70 -10.25 7.52 -8.44
C ILE A 70 -9.46 8.73 -8.90
N ASP A 71 -9.97 9.94 -8.65
CA ASP A 71 -9.30 11.19 -9.01
C ASP A 71 -7.97 11.35 -8.23
N PHE A 72 -7.97 11.05 -6.95
CA PHE A 72 -6.74 11.00 -6.14
C PHE A 72 -5.74 9.96 -6.69
N ALA A 73 -6.21 8.75 -7.03
CA ALA A 73 -5.36 7.72 -7.60
C ALA A 73 -4.77 8.15 -8.95
N ALA A 74 -5.54 8.86 -9.78
CA ALA A 74 -5.09 9.42 -11.05
C ALA A 74 -4.01 10.49 -10.84
N ALA A 75 -4.27 11.46 -9.96
CA ALA A 75 -3.35 12.57 -9.66
C ALA A 75 -2.01 12.07 -9.10
N LYS A 76 -2.02 11.02 -8.27
CA LYS A 76 -0.82 10.47 -7.64
C LYS A 76 -0.23 9.25 -8.37
N ASN A 77 -0.72 8.95 -9.59
CA ASN A 77 -0.29 7.80 -10.41
C ASN A 77 -0.32 6.47 -9.62
N MET A 78 -1.41 6.22 -8.93
CA MET A 78 -1.67 5.02 -8.13
C MET A 78 -2.71 4.11 -8.79
N VAL A 79 -2.79 2.88 -8.31
CA VAL A 79 -3.79 1.88 -8.70
C VAL A 79 -4.57 1.46 -7.47
N VAL A 80 -5.90 1.42 -7.57
CA VAL A 80 -6.79 0.87 -6.53
C VAL A 80 -6.71 -0.66 -6.59
N SER A 81 -5.72 -1.24 -5.92
CA SER A 81 -5.36 -2.64 -6.04
C SER A 81 -6.42 -3.61 -5.52
N SER A 82 -7.30 -3.16 -4.62
CA SER A 82 -8.46 -3.93 -4.14
C SER A 82 -9.47 -4.30 -5.23
N THR A 83 -9.44 -3.61 -6.39
CA THR A 83 -10.29 -3.90 -7.55
C THR A 83 -9.62 -4.83 -8.56
N CYS A 84 -8.34 -5.18 -8.39
CA CYS A 84 -7.54 -5.86 -9.41
C CYS A 84 -7.65 -7.41 -9.36
N PHE A 85 -8.21 -7.98 -8.30
CA PHE A 85 -8.18 -9.42 -8.09
C PHE A 85 -9.57 -10.04 -8.18
N LEU A 86 -9.64 -11.14 -8.93
CA LEU A 86 -10.88 -11.93 -9.06
C LEU A 86 -11.15 -12.69 -7.77
N HIS A 87 -12.21 -12.34 -7.08
CA HIS A 87 -12.67 -13.01 -5.87
C HIS A 87 -14.19 -13.25 -5.89
N LYS A 88 -14.64 -14.22 -5.10
CA LYS A 88 -16.05 -14.36 -4.77
C LYS A 88 -16.53 -13.08 -4.03
N GLU A 89 -17.78 -12.69 -4.26
CA GLU A 89 -18.36 -11.45 -3.70
C GLU A 89 -18.16 -11.33 -2.19
N ILE A 90 -18.28 -12.44 -1.45
CA ILE A 90 -18.05 -12.49 0.00
C ILE A 90 -16.65 -12.02 0.44
N ARG A 91 -15.63 -12.14 -0.44
CA ARG A 91 -14.25 -11.74 -0.15
C ARG A 91 -13.90 -10.33 -0.59
N LYS A 92 -14.85 -9.64 -1.22
CA LYS A 92 -14.74 -8.23 -1.61
C LYS A 92 -15.38 -7.30 -0.57
N GLN A 93 -16.29 -7.84 0.26
CA GLN A 93 -17.01 -7.07 1.25
C GLN A 93 -16.08 -6.69 2.40
N THR A 94 -15.96 -5.39 2.67
CA THR A 94 -15.10 -4.86 3.72
C THR A 94 -15.90 -4.24 4.87
N TRP A 95 -17.14 -3.89 4.64
CA TRP A 95 -18.05 -3.32 5.63
C TRP A 95 -19.44 -3.98 5.57
N ARG A 96 -20.08 -4.08 6.71
CA ARG A 96 -21.45 -4.59 6.85
C ARG A 96 -22.31 -3.59 7.61
N SER A 97 -23.50 -3.29 7.07
CA SER A 97 -24.44 -2.41 7.76
C SER A 97 -24.88 -2.98 9.11
N PRO A 98 -25.20 -2.14 10.10
CA PRO A 98 -25.68 -2.58 11.43
C PRO A 98 -26.92 -3.47 11.37
N ASP A 99 -27.81 -3.27 10.39
CA ASP A 99 -28.99 -4.11 10.16
C ASP A 99 -28.64 -5.48 9.52
N GLY A 100 -27.38 -5.67 9.14
CA GLY A 100 -26.85 -6.90 8.57
C GLY A 100 -27.29 -7.20 7.14
N LYS A 101 -28.06 -6.32 6.49
CA LYS A 101 -28.64 -6.55 5.16
C LYS A 101 -27.69 -6.13 4.03
N THR A 102 -26.90 -5.08 4.24
CA THR A 102 -26.04 -4.51 3.22
C THR A 102 -24.57 -4.80 3.52
N ASN A 103 -23.83 -5.15 2.48
CA ASN A 103 -22.37 -5.29 2.57
C ASN A 103 -21.72 -4.51 1.44
N ASN A 104 -20.75 -3.66 1.76
CA ASN A 104 -20.04 -2.82 0.82
C ASN A 104 -18.54 -3.14 0.78
N GLN A 105 -17.88 -2.64 -0.24
CA GLN A 105 -16.43 -2.55 -0.35
C GLN A 105 -16.07 -1.08 -0.28
N THR A 106 -15.61 -0.63 0.89
CA THR A 106 -15.31 0.78 1.20
C THR A 106 -13.87 0.99 1.62
N ASP A 107 -13.22 -0.09 2.05
CA ASP A 107 -11.81 -0.09 2.41
C ASP A 107 -10.98 -0.49 1.19
N HIS A 108 -10.03 0.34 0.84
CA HIS A 108 -9.20 0.13 -0.34
C HIS A 108 -7.72 0.23 -0.04
N ILE A 109 -6.94 -0.54 -0.79
CA ILE A 109 -5.48 -0.46 -0.81
C ILE A 109 -5.06 0.13 -2.14
N LEU A 110 -4.41 1.29 -2.09
CA LEU A 110 -3.79 1.92 -3.24
C LEU A 110 -2.29 1.61 -3.25
N ILE A 111 -1.74 1.47 -4.43
CA ILE A 111 -0.31 1.25 -4.64
C ILE A 111 0.20 2.09 -5.79
N ASP A 112 1.42 2.58 -5.69
CA ASP A 112 2.14 3.21 -6.80
C ASP A 112 2.08 2.32 -8.05
N LYS A 113 1.65 2.87 -9.17
CA LYS A 113 1.45 2.16 -10.45
C LYS A 113 2.72 1.46 -10.92
N ARG A 114 3.90 2.06 -10.66
CA ARG A 114 5.21 1.46 -10.98
C ARG A 114 5.43 0.11 -10.29
N LYS A 115 4.74 -0.12 -9.17
CA LYS A 115 4.88 -1.32 -8.33
C LYS A 115 3.59 -2.14 -8.20
N ALA A 116 2.57 -1.84 -9.01
CA ALA A 116 1.29 -2.54 -9.00
C ALA A 116 1.46 -4.07 -9.15
N SER A 117 2.38 -4.52 -9.99
CA SER A 117 2.69 -5.96 -10.19
C SER A 117 3.30 -6.66 -8.96
N SER A 118 3.72 -5.89 -7.96
CA SER A 118 4.19 -6.44 -6.68
C SER A 118 3.05 -6.75 -5.71
N MET A 119 1.84 -6.20 -5.93
CA MET A 119 0.64 -6.62 -5.22
C MET A 119 0.16 -7.94 -5.80
N LEU A 120 0.07 -8.97 -4.97
CA LEU A 120 -0.26 -10.34 -5.39
C LEU A 120 -1.69 -10.73 -5.10
N ASP A 121 -2.31 -10.11 -4.11
CA ASP A 121 -3.69 -10.40 -3.69
C ASP A 121 -4.20 -9.31 -2.74
N VAL A 122 -5.49 -8.96 -2.84
CA VAL A 122 -6.20 -8.13 -1.86
C VAL A 122 -7.59 -8.71 -1.66
N LYS A 123 -7.94 -9.00 -0.42
CA LYS A 123 -9.26 -9.55 -0.07
C LYS A 123 -9.64 -9.29 1.38
N SER A 124 -10.93 -9.35 1.68
CA SER A 124 -11.42 -9.37 3.05
C SER A 124 -11.33 -10.77 3.68
N CYS A 125 -11.11 -10.79 5.00
CA CYS A 125 -11.00 -11.99 5.83
C CYS A 125 -12.10 -11.97 6.90
N ARG A 126 -13.09 -12.84 6.77
CA ARG A 126 -14.24 -12.89 7.70
C ARG A 126 -13.98 -13.63 9.00
N GLY A 127 -12.91 -14.42 9.09
CA GLY A 127 -12.59 -15.19 10.29
C GLY A 127 -11.89 -14.40 11.39
N ALA A 128 -11.48 -13.15 11.10
CA ALA A 128 -10.91 -12.25 12.10
C ALA A 128 -12.04 -11.33 12.59
N SER A 129 -12.69 -11.71 13.69
CA SER A 129 -13.68 -10.86 14.36
C SER A 129 -12.95 -9.91 15.31
N SER A 130 -13.30 -8.63 15.26
CA SER A 130 -12.78 -7.59 16.14
C SER A 130 -13.91 -6.74 16.72
N ASP A 131 -15.12 -7.31 16.84
CA ASP A 131 -16.34 -6.62 17.26
C ASP A 131 -16.62 -5.31 16.50
N SER A 132 -16.23 -5.31 15.22
CA SER A 132 -16.40 -4.19 14.29
C SER A 132 -17.35 -4.58 13.17
N ASP A 133 -18.02 -3.59 12.60
CA ASP A 133 -18.80 -3.70 11.37
C ASP A 133 -17.91 -3.80 10.11
N HIS A 134 -16.58 -3.58 10.25
CA HIS A 134 -15.60 -3.80 9.21
C HIS A 134 -14.97 -5.19 9.29
N TYR A 135 -14.65 -5.73 8.11
CA TYR A 135 -13.86 -6.96 7.96
C TYR A 135 -12.39 -6.62 7.74
N LEU A 136 -11.51 -7.41 8.32
CA LEU A 136 -10.08 -7.28 8.07
C LEU A 136 -9.76 -7.36 6.57
N VAL A 137 -9.15 -6.34 6.01
CA VAL A 137 -8.63 -6.33 4.64
C VAL A 137 -7.17 -6.78 4.65
N ARG A 138 -6.86 -7.80 3.86
CA ARG A 138 -5.51 -8.34 3.73
C ARG A 138 -4.97 -8.12 2.33
N GLY A 139 -3.86 -7.38 2.24
CA GLY A 139 -3.03 -7.29 1.05
C GLY A 139 -1.82 -8.23 1.13
N ARG A 140 -1.51 -8.96 0.05
CA ARG A 140 -0.28 -9.73 -0.08
C ARG A 140 0.64 -9.04 -1.08
N TYR A 141 1.77 -8.60 -0.58
CA TYR A 141 2.75 -7.82 -1.33
C TYR A 141 4.08 -8.56 -1.42
N ARG A 142 4.70 -8.56 -2.62
CA ARG A 142 6.05 -9.10 -2.84
C ARG A 142 7.05 -7.96 -2.79
N CYS A 143 7.81 -7.88 -1.71
CA CYS A 143 8.94 -6.96 -1.61
C CYS A 143 10.12 -7.54 -2.37
N LYS A 144 10.60 -6.84 -3.39
CA LYS A 144 11.88 -7.14 -4.06
C LYS A 144 12.94 -6.29 -3.36
N ILE A 145 13.69 -6.92 -2.46
CA ILE A 145 14.84 -6.28 -1.85
C ILE A 145 15.95 -6.33 -2.90
N ALA A 146 16.39 -5.16 -3.38
CA ALA A 146 17.60 -5.08 -4.16
C ALA A 146 18.79 -5.32 -3.22
N TYR A 147 19.45 -6.44 -3.39
CA TYR A 147 20.74 -6.68 -2.74
C TYR A 147 21.78 -5.86 -3.48
N SER A 148 22.17 -4.72 -2.94
CA SER A 148 23.40 -4.06 -3.36
C SER A 148 24.54 -4.91 -2.79
N LYS A 149 25.30 -5.56 -3.68
CA LYS A 149 26.63 -6.00 -3.31
C LYS A 149 27.44 -4.73 -3.04
N TYR A 150 27.42 -4.27 -1.80
CA TYR A 150 28.54 -3.48 -1.34
C TYR A 150 29.74 -4.42 -1.48
N GLU A 151 30.54 -4.21 -2.51
CA GLU A 151 31.93 -4.60 -2.43
C GLU A 151 32.50 -3.80 -1.26
N LEU A 152 32.44 -4.42 -0.09
CA LEU A 152 33.39 -4.08 0.94
C LEU A 152 34.76 -4.27 0.25
N ASN A 153 35.35 -3.17 -0.20
CA ASN A 153 36.78 -3.10 -0.36
C ASN A 153 37.35 -3.38 1.04
N ARG A 154 37.30 -4.64 1.43
CA ARG A 154 38.16 -5.15 2.48
C ARG A 154 39.53 -5.02 1.87
N THR A 155 40.19 -3.90 2.13
CA THR A 155 41.64 -3.84 2.11
C THR A 155 42.04 -4.96 3.07
N ILE A 156 42.30 -6.14 2.49
CA ILE A 156 42.87 -7.24 3.24
C ILE A 156 44.22 -6.70 3.64
N MET A 157 44.35 -6.18 4.86
CA MET A 157 45.64 -5.87 5.45
C MET A 157 46.39 -7.20 5.50
N ARG A 158 47.18 -7.43 4.48
CA ARG A 158 48.14 -8.56 4.46
C ARG A 158 49.23 -8.17 5.43
N PHE A 159 49.15 -8.76 6.61
CA PHE A 159 50.25 -8.68 7.56
C PHE A 159 51.45 -9.40 6.91
N HIS A 160 52.60 -8.72 6.80
CA HIS A 160 53.85 -9.32 6.42
C HIS A 160 54.35 -10.23 7.57
N MET A 161 53.90 -11.48 7.55
CA MET A 161 54.25 -12.46 8.59
C MET A 161 55.77 -12.67 8.69
N ASP A 162 56.51 -12.47 7.60
CA ASP A 162 57.98 -12.57 7.61
C ASP A 162 58.61 -11.44 8.42
N ALA A 163 58.03 -10.27 8.50
CA ALA A 163 58.53 -9.17 9.33
C ALA A 163 58.34 -9.45 10.85
N LEU A 164 57.47 -10.35 11.22
CA LEU A 164 57.28 -10.80 12.64
C LEU A 164 58.35 -11.81 13.07
N ARG A 165 59.22 -12.31 12.16
CA ARG A 165 60.31 -13.20 12.50
C ARG A 165 61.56 -12.45 12.94
N GLU A 166 61.65 -11.16 12.68
CA GLU A 166 62.73 -10.33 13.18
C GLU A 166 62.48 -9.88 14.62
N ALA A 167 63.36 -10.29 15.50
CA ALA A 167 63.28 -10.01 16.97
C ALA A 167 63.22 -8.49 17.29
N SER A 168 63.71 -7.63 16.39
CA SER A 168 63.65 -6.17 16.46
C SER A 168 62.22 -5.63 16.30
N MET A 169 61.39 -6.28 15.49
CA MET A 169 60.02 -5.86 15.22
C MET A 169 59.04 -6.39 16.28
N VAL A 170 59.30 -7.56 16.85
CA VAL A 170 58.45 -8.12 17.94
C VAL A 170 58.43 -7.22 19.17
N ARG A 171 59.51 -6.57 19.50
CA ARG A 171 59.60 -5.63 20.65
C ARG A 171 58.82 -4.33 20.45
N ARG A 172 58.36 -4.04 19.24
CA ARG A 172 57.56 -2.82 18.95
C ARG A 172 56.05 -3.03 19.21
N PHE A 173 55.63 -4.26 19.36
CA PHE A 173 54.23 -4.65 19.57
C PHE A 173 53.96 -5.21 20.98
N GLN A 174 54.93 -5.21 21.87
CA GLN A 174 54.76 -5.40 23.32
C GLN A 174 54.74 -4.04 24.03
#